data_1e9ac7401ea1dd8a6737055c83a6a93e
#
_entry.id   1e9ac7401ea1dd8a6737055c83a6a93e
#
_cell.length_a   1.000
_cell.length_b   1.000
_cell.length_c   1.000
_cell.angle_alpha   90.00
_cell.angle_beta   90.00
_cell.angle_gamma   90.00
#
_symmetry.space_group_name_H-M   'P 1'
#
loop_
_entity.id
_entity.type
_entity.pdbx_description
1 polymer ?
#
loop_
_entity_poly.entity_id
_entity_poly.type
_entity_poly.pdbx_seq_one_letter_code
_entity_poly.pdbx_strand_id
1 'polypeptide(L)'
;MDKYGLVIEERLSSLLEKETENATDYHDFIGRLYGDLREYTFRRGKRLASCSTLLAYKGFNGEVDDRILDVCAGIELYRHSILLHDDLVDDDEERRGGSTIHKKYSHEHDIRFGGGLAVFAGNILYALAVKAFSSSGFESSKIVKVLSLLCAIPQHVAHL
;
A
#
# COMPACT_ATOMS: atom_id res chain seq x y z
N MET A 1 3.14 -19.90 2.06
CA MET A 1 2.19 -18.79 2.30
C MET A 1 0.88 -19.43 2.63
N ASP A 2 0.26 -19.04 3.72
CA ASP A 2 -1.00 -19.67 4.11
C ASP A 2 -2.17 -19.13 3.26
N LYS A 3 -3.26 -19.87 3.30
CA LYS A 3 -4.47 -19.60 2.50
C LYS A 3 -4.93 -18.14 2.55
N TYR A 4 -4.79 -17.48 3.67
CA TYR A 4 -5.23 -16.09 3.85
C TYR A 4 -4.32 -15.07 3.14
N GLY A 5 -3.03 -15.30 3.11
CA GLY A 5 -2.10 -14.46 2.36
C GLY A 5 -2.40 -14.44 0.86
N LEU A 6 -2.77 -15.59 0.29
CA LEU A 6 -3.11 -15.70 -1.13
C LEU A 6 -4.38 -14.90 -1.48
N VAL A 7 -5.45 -15.04 -0.68
CA VAL A 7 -6.72 -14.31 -0.95
C VAL A 7 -6.54 -12.80 -0.83
N ILE A 8 -5.73 -12.34 0.14
CA ILE A 8 -5.40 -10.92 0.28
C ILE A 8 -4.58 -10.43 -0.93
N GLU A 9 -3.61 -11.22 -1.39
CA GLU A 9 -2.80 -10.86 -2.56
C GLU A 9 -3.63 -10.80 -3.85
N GLU A 10 -4.56 -11.71 -4.05
CA GLU A 10 -5.49 -11.68 -5.18
C GLU A 10 -6.32 -10.38 -5.17
N ARG A 11 -6.87 -10.00 -4.00
CA ARG A 11 -7.64 -8.75 -3.89
C ARG A 11 -6.78 -7.51 -4.13
N LEU A 12 -5.60 -7.47 -3.54
CA LEU A 12 -4.64 -6.38 -3.72
C LEU A 12 -4.18 -6.27 -5.19
N SER A 13 -3.96 -7.40 -5.87
CA SER A 13 -3.60 -7.43 -7.29
C SER A 13 -4.71 -6.84 -8.15
N SER A 14 -5.95 -7.28 -7.97
CA SER A 14 -7.10 -6.76 -8.72
C SER A 14 -7.27 -5.24 -8.54
N LEU A 15 -7.07 -4.74 -7.32
CA LEU A 15 -7.15 -3.30 -7.03
C LEU A 15 -6.04 -2.53 -7.76
N LEU A 16 -4.78 -2.95 -7.60
CA LEU A 16 -3.63 -2.26 -8.21
C LEU A 16 -3.62 -2.38 -9.73
N GLU A 17 -4.09 -3.49 -10.29
CA GLU A 17 -4.22 -3.67 -11.74
C GLU A 17 -5.17 -2.63 -12.34
N LYS A 18 -6.37 -2.51 -11.77
CA LYS A 18 -7.36 -1.50 -12.18
C LYS A 18 -6.82 -0.07 -12.07
N GLU A 19 -6.12 0.27 -10.97
CA GLU A 19 -5.56 1.61 -10.80
C GLU A 19 -4.39 1.86 -11.77
N THR A 20 -3.61 0.83 -12.11
CA THR A 20 -2.55 0.92 -13.11
C THR A 20 -3.11 1.15 -14.51
N GLU A 21 -4.18 0.45 -14.89
CA GLU A 21 -4.89 0.67 -16.16
C GLU A 21 -5.39 2.11 -16.27
N ASN A 22 -6.13 2.60 -15.27
CA ASN A 22 -6.61 3.99 -15.22
C ASN A 22 -5.47 5.02 -15.32
N ALA A 23 -4.35 4.74 -14.66
CA ALA A 23 -3.15 5.60 -14.68
C ALA A 23 -2.49 5.62 -16.07
N THR A 24 -2.45 4.48 -16.75
CA THR A 24 -1.90 4.34 -18.11
C THR A 24 -2.78 5.07 -19.13
N ASP A 25 -4.10 4.96 -19.01
CA ASP A 25 -5.05 5.68 -19.87
C ASP A 25 -4.91 7.21 -19.72
N TYR A 26 -4.53 7.65 -18.52
CA TYR A 26 -4.30 9.08 -18.25
C TYR A 26 -2.97 9.60 -18.82
N HIS A 27 -1.86 8.89 -18.59
CA HIS A 27 -0.53 9.28 -19.05
C HIS A 27 0.50 8.15 -18.87
N ASP A 28 1.31 7.86 -19.90
CA ASP A 28 2.29 6.77 -19.92
C ASP A 28 3.25 6.77 -18.74
N PHE A 29 3.78 7.95 -18.37
CA PHE A 29 4.68 8.07 -17.22
C PHE A 29 3.98 7.70 -15.90
N ILE A 30 2.73 8.12 -15.74
CA ILE A 30 1.95 7.81 -14.53
C ILE A 30 1.61 6.31 -14.51
N GLY A 31 1.23 5.73 -15.65
CA GLY A 31 1.04 4.29 -15.78
C GLY A 31 2.29 3.50 -15.39
N ARG A 32 3.47 3.92 -15.86
CA ARG A 32 4.76 3.31 -15.49
C ARG A 32 5.01 3.40 -13.97
N LEU A 33 4.76 4.56 -13.36
CA LEU A 33 4.90 4.73 -11.91
C LEU A 33 3.99 3.77 -11.14
N TYR A 34 2.72 3.64 -11.54
CA TYR A 34 1.80 2.68 -10.91
C TYR A 34 2.23 1.24 -11.12
N GLY A 35 2.79 0.90 -12.27
CA GLY A 35 3.41 -0.41 -12.53
C GLY A 35 4.58 -0.69 -11.58
N ASP A 36 5.44 0.30 -11.33
CA ASP A 36 6.55 0.19 -10.37
C ASP A 36 6.06 0.08 -8.92
N LEU A 37 5.01 0.81 -8.54
CA LEU A 37 4.37 0.69 -7.23
C LEU A 37 3.74 -0.69 -7.04
N ARG A 38 3.12 -1.24 -8.08
CA ARG A 38 2.60 -2.60 -8.07
C ARG A 38 3.73 -3.62 -7.87
N GLU A 39 4.81 -3.53 -8.64
CA GLU A 39 5.99 -4.39 -8.49
C GLU A 39 6.57 -4.30 -7.07
N TYR A 40 6.80 -3.09 -6.56
CA TYR A 40 7.30 -2.84 -5.20
C TYR A 40 6.41 -3.47 -4.12
N THR A 41 5.08 -3.35 -4.26
CA THR A 41 4.10 -3.88 -3.31
C THR A 41 4.08 -5.41 -3.29
N PHE A 42 4.32 -6.07 -4.43
CA PHE A 42 4.32 -7.54 -4.55
C PHE A 42 5.66 -8.19 -4.26
N ARG A 43 6.72 -7.44 -3.97
CA ARG A 43 7.99 -8.02 -3.50
C ARG A 43 7.76 -8.84 -2.24
N ARG A 44 8.53 -9.92 -2.09
CA ARG A 44 8.41 -10.93 -1.02
C ARG A 44 8.12 -10.30 0.34
N GLY A 45 7.08 -10.77 1.02
CA GLY A 45 6.69 -10.31 2.36
C GLY A 45 5.69 -11.26 3.01
N LYS A 46 5.64 -11.26 4.36
CA LYS A 46 4.79 -12.20 5.13
C LYS A 46 3.34 -11.72 5.29
N ARG A 47 2.96 -10.54 4.80
CA ARG A 47 1.60 -9.96 4.93
C ARG A 47 1.04 -10.03 6.36
N LEU A 48 1.90 -9.87 7.39
CA LEU A 48 1.51 -10.11 8.77
C LEU A 48 0.38 -9.20 9.25
N ALA A 49 0.42 -7.91 8.89
CA ALA A 49 -0.58 -6.95 9.35
C ALA A 49 -1.98 -7.27 8.80
N SER A 50 -2.09 -7.48 7.50
CA SER A 50 -3.36 -7.81 6.85
C SER A 50 -3.87 -9.20 7.24
N CYS A 51 -3.00 -10.21 7.33
CA CYS A 51 -3.37 -11.54 7.82
C CYS A 51 -3.87 -11.51 9.26
N SER A 52 -3.22 -10.76 10.16
CA SER A 52 -3.66 -10.61 11.55
C SER A 52 -5.04 -9.92 11.63
N THR A 53 -5.27 -8.91 10.80
CA THR A 53 -6.56 -8.24 10.70
C THR A 53 -7.65 -9.20 10.23
N LEU A 54 -7.37 -9.99 9.18
CA LEU A 54 -8.32 -10.97 8.66
C LEU A 54 -8.65 -12.05 9.69
N LEU A 55 -7.65 -12.55 10.43
CA LEU A 55 -7.84 -13.54 11.49
C LEU A 55 -8.67 -12.98 12.65
N ALA A 56 -8.39 -11.74 13.08
CA ALA A 56 -9.17 -11.08 14.12
C ALA A 56 -10.63 -10.89 13.67
N TYR A 57 -10.84 -10.39 12.45
CA TYR A 57 -12.20 -10.22 11.90
C TYR A 57 -12.97 -11.54 11.86
N LYS A 58 -12.33 -12.61 11.36
CA LYS A 58 -12.91 -13.94 11.33
C LYS A 58 -13.26 -14.45 12.74
N GLY A 59 -12.43 -14.17 13.72
CA GLY A 59 -12.68 -14.56 15.11
C GLY A 59 -13.95 -13.93 15.70
N PHE A 60 -14.31 -12.72 15.25
CA PHE A 60 -15.50 -12.01 15.71
C PHE A 60 -16.76 -12.26 14.84
N ASN A 61 -16.61 -12.37 13.52
CA ASN A 61 -17.75 -12.44 12.58
C ASN A 61 -17.96 -13.81 11.93
N GLY A 62 -16.96 -14.69 11.97
CA GLY A 62 -17.06 -16.04 11.41
C GLY A 62 -16.80 -16.16 9.91
N GLU A 63 -17.18 -15.21 9.07
CA GLU A 63 -17.06 -15.29 7.61
C GLU A 63 -16.12 -14.22 7.02
N VAL A 64 -15.38 -14.62 5.99
CA VAL A 64 -14.51 -13.72 5.20
C VAL A 64 -15.28 -13.32 3.95
N ASP A 65 -15.49 -12.02 3.75
CA ASP A 65 -16.18 -11.43 2.62
C ASP A 65 -15.30 -10.38 1.91
N ASP A 66 -15.77 -9.87 0.78
CA ASP A 66 -15.06 -8.87 -0.02
C ASP A 66 -14.76 -7.59 0.77
N ARG A 67 -15.63 -7.22 1.72
CA ARG A 67 -15.48 -6.01 2.53
C ARG A 67 -14.21 -6.05 3.38
N ILE A 68 -13.99 -7.17 4.07
CA ILE A 68 -12.76 -7.31 4.88
C ILE A 68 -11.52 -7.49 4.02
N LEU A 69 -11.64 -8.07 2.81
CA LEU A 69 -10.54 -8.19 1.88
C LEU A 69 -10.11 -6.81 1.35
N ASP A 70 -11.04 -5.90 1.09
CA ASP A 70 -10.73 -4.51 0.74
C ASP A 70 -10.00 -3.78 1.87
N VAL A 71 -10.42 -4.00 3.11
CA VAL A 71 -9.71 -3.46 4.29
C VAL A 71 -8.30 -4.04 4.40
N CYS A 72 -8.12 -5.33 4.19
CA CYS A 72 -6.80 -5.98 4.21
C CYS A 72 -5.89 -5.46 3.10
N ALA A 73 -6.41 -5.26 1.89
CA ALA A 73 -5.68 -4.63 0.78
C ALA A 73 -5.28 -3.18 1.13
N GLY A 74 -6.20 -2.41 1.72
CA GLY A 74 -5.92 -1.06 2.22
C GLY A 74 -4.80 -1.02 3.26
N ILE A 75 -4.77 -1.98 4.20
CA ILE A 75 -3.70 -2.11 5.20
C ILE A 75 -2.34 -2.38 4.53
N GLU A 76 -2.28 -3.23 3.51
CA GLU A 76 -1.04 -3.49 2.78
C GLU A 76 -0.57 -2.25 2.02
N LEU A 77 -1.47 -1.52 1.36
CA LEU A 77 -1.13 -0.27 0.67
C LEU A 77 -0.62 0.80 1.64
N TYR A 78 -1.31 0.98 2.78
CA TYR A 78 -0.86 1.89 3.84
C TYR A 78 0.52 1.53 4.36
N ARG A 79 0.76 0.24 4.64
CA ARG A 79 2.06 -0.23 5.08
C ARG A 79 3.16 0.03 4.05
N HIS A 80 2.88 -0.19 2.75
CA HIS A 80 3.85 0.06 1.70
C HIS A 80 4.09 1.55 1.46
N SER A 81 3.12 2.43 1.72
CA SER A 81 3.34 3.88 1.71
C SER A 81 4.36 4.31 2.76
N ILE A 82 4.27 3.76 3.97
CA ILE A 82 5.24 4.02 5.04
C ILE A 82 6.63 3.49 4.67
N LEU A 83 6.72 2.23 4.19
CA LEU A 83 7.99 1.63 3.78
C LEU A 83 8.68 2.41 2.66
N LEU A 84 7.93 2.99 1.74
CA LEU A 84 8.47 3.77 0.64
C LEU A 84 9.04 5.11 1.12
N HIS A 85 8.39 5.76 2.09
CA HIS A 85 8.93 6.95 2.76
C HIS A 85 10.14 6.62 3.63
N ASP A 86 10.13 5.48 4.32
CA ASP A 86 11.22 4.93 5.12
C ASP A 86 12.48 4.70 4.24
N ASP A 87 12.32 4.02 3.10
CA ASP A 87 13.40 3.83 2.12
C ASP A 87 14.05 5.15 1.69
N LEU A 88 13.24 6.21 1.52
CA LEU A 88 13.75 7.53 1.14
C LEU A 88 14.49 8.22 2.30
N VAL A 89 13.97 8.12 3.53
CA VAL A 89 14.57 8.75 4.72
C VAL A 89 15.87 8.07 5.11
N ASP A 90 15.91 6.73 5.02
CA ASP A 90 17.08 5.92 5.33
C ASP A 90 18.10 5.85 4.18
N ASP A 91 17.74 6.41 3.02
CA ASP A 91 18.53 6.35 1.77
C ASP A 91 18.84 4.92 1.31
N ASP A 92 17.92 3.98 1.57
CA ASP A 92 18.05 2.58 1.22
C ASP A 92 18.16 2.39 -0.30
N GLU A 93 19.18 1.64 -0.76
CA GLU A 93 19.35 1.36 -2.20
C GLU A 93 18.39 0.29 -2.71
N GLU A 94 18.12 -0.71 -1.88
CA GLU A 94 17.32 -1.88 -2.24
C GLU A 94 16.32 -2.25 -1.14
N ARG A 95 15.14 -2.68 -1.57
CA ARG A 95 14.13 -3.30 -0.70
C ARG A 95 13.68 -4.63 -1.29
N ARG A 96 13.93 -5.72 -0.54
CA ARG A 96 13.48 -7.07 -0.91
C ARG A 96 13.95 -7.54 -2.29
N GLY A 97 15.19 -7.20 -2.65
CA GLY A 97 15.83 -7.63 -3.89
C GLY A 97 15.49 -6.78 -5.13
N GLY A 98 14.90 -5.60 -4.93
CA GLY A 98 14.69 -4.62 -6.00
C GLY A 98 15.07 -3.21 -5.56
N SER A 99 15.49 -2.37 -6.50
CA SER A 99 15.84 -0.98 -6.24
C SER A 99 14.68 -0.22 -5.61
N THR A 100 14.96 0.65 -4.65
CA THR A 100 13.93 1.54 -4.07
C THR A 100 13.46 2.56 -5.12
N ILE A 101 12.25 3.10 -4.94
CA ILE A 101 11.65 4.00 -5.93
C ILE A 101 12.53 5.26 -6.12
N HIS A 102 13.02 5.86 -5.02
CA HIS A 102 13.87 7.04 -5.13
C HIS A 102 15.18 6.75 -5.86
N LYS A 103 15.85 5.63 -5.61
CA LYS A 103 17.09 5.25 -6.30
C LYS A 103 16.85 4.95 -7.79
N LYS A 104 15.80 4.16 -8.11
CA LYS A 104 15.44 3.87 -9.50
C LYS A 104 15.31 5.15 -10.33
N TYR A 105 14.51 6.10 -9.87
CA TYR A 105 14.25 7.34 -10.60
C TYR A 105 15.38 8.37 -10.49
N SER A 106 16.21 8.29 -9.44
CA SER A 106 17.45 9.10 -9.38
C SER A 106 18.47 8.67 -10.43
N HIS A 107 18.57 7.37 -10.73
CA HIS A 107 19.46 6.87 -11.79
C HIS A 107 18.96 7.24 -13.19
N GLU A 108 17.65 7.31 -13.41
CA GLU A 108 17.06 7.68 -14.69
C GLU A 108 17.09 9.19 -14.96
N HIS A 109 17.06 10.01 -13.91
CA HIS A 109 17.00 11.47 -13.98
C HIS A 109 18.08 12.11 -13.09
N ASP A 110 17.70 12.52 -11.87
CA ASP A 110 18.59 13.06 -10.85
C ASP A 110 18.04 12.79 -9.44
N ILE A 111 18.87 13.01 -8.42
CA ILE A 111 18.55 12.75 -7.01
C ILE A 111 17.30 13.52 -6.55
N ARG A 112 17.16 14.76 -6.98
CA ARG A 112 16.02 15.61 -6.59
C ARG A 112 14.72 15.09 -7.19
N PHE A 113 14.76 14.68 -8.46
CA PHE A 113 13.61 14.07 -9.13
C PHE A 113 13.21 12.76 -8.46
N GLY A 114 14.17 11.85 -8.25
CA GLY A 114 13.91 10.55 -7.61
C GLY A 114 13.33 10.69 -6.20
N GLY A 115 13.91 11.57 -5.37
CA GLY A 115 13.40 11.85 -4.03
C GLY A 115 12.00 12.47 -4.04
N GLY A 116 11.77 13.49 -4.89
CA GLY A 116 10.45 14.10 -5.04
C GLY A 116 9.39 13.10 -5.51
N LEU A 117 9.73 12.26 -6.49
CA LEU A 117 8.81 11.24 -6.99
C LEU A 117 8.48 10.18 -5.93
N ALA A 118 9.45 9.78 -5.10
CA ALA A 118 9.20 8.84 -4.01
C ALA A 118 8.20 9.39 -2.98
N VAL A 119 8.27 10.68 -2.64
CA VAL A 119 7.26 11.32 -1.78
C VAL A 119 5.87 11.20 -2.39
N PHE A 120 5.71 11.54 -3.69
CA PHE A 120 4.42 11.41 -4.37
C PHE A 120 3.97 9.94 -4.47
N ALA A 121 4.88 9.02 -4.75
CA ALA A 121 4.62 7.58 -4.82
C ALA A 121 4.07 7.02 -3.49
N GLY A 122 4.67 7.40 -2.37
CA GLY A 122 4.16 7.05 -1.05
C GLY A 122 2.77 7.64 -0.78
N ASN A 123 2.53 8.90 -1.17
CA ASN A 123 1.23 9.53 -1.05
C ASN A 123 0.16 8.87 -1.94
N ILE A 124 0.53 8.38 -3.13
CA ILE A 124 -0.37 7.58 -3.99
C ILE A 124 -0.81 6.30 -3.27
N LEU A 125 0.13 5.52 -2.72
CA LEU A 125 -0.22 4.31 -1.98
C LEU A 125 -1.08 4.60 -0.75
N TYR A 126 -0.80 5.70 -0.05
CA TYR A 126 -1.64 6.17 1.06
C TYR A 126 -3.07 6.51 0.60
N ALA A 127 -3.20 7.26 -0.49
CA ALA A 127 -4.50 7.63 -1.05
C ALA A 127 -5.30 6.40 -1.52
N LEU A 128 -4.63 5.43 -2.15
CA LEU A 128 -5.24 4.15 -2.54
C LEU A 128 -5.68 3.33 -1.32
N ALA A 129 -4.93 3.37 -0.21
CA ALA A 129 -5.34 2.74 1.03
C ALA A 129 -6.63 3.37 1.58
N VAL A 130 -6.69 4.71 1.64
CA VAL A 130 -7.90 5.44 2.07
C VAL A 130 -9.09 5.11 1.15
N LYS A 131 -8.86 5.04 -0.17
CA LYS A 131 -9.88 4.64 -1.15
C LYS A 131 -10.38 3.21 -0.87
N ALA A 132 -9.49 2.24 -0.64
CA ALA A 132 -9.86 0.87 -0.33
C ALA A 132 -10.70 0.76 0.96
N PHE A 133 -10.33 1.48 2.03
CA PHE A 133 -11.13 1.54 3.25
C PHE A 133 -12.51 2.16 3.01
N SER A 134 -12.56 3.32 2.35
CA SER A 134 -13.81 4.08 2.16
C SER A 134 -14.79 3.37 1.22
N SER A 135 -14.31 2.57 0.29
CA SER A 135 -15.13 1.81 -0.68
C SER A 135 -15.41 0.36 -0.25
N SER A 136 -14.94 -0.06 0.93
CA SER A 136 -15.08 -1.45 1.40
C SER A 136 -16.51 -1.92 1.70
N GLY A 137 -17.48 -1.00 1.75
CA GLY A 137 -18.87 -1.32 2.04
C GLY A 137 -19.19 -1.57 3.53
N PHE A 138 -18.25 -1.30 4.44
CA PHE A 138 -18.56 -1.23 5.86
C PHE A 138 -19.32 0.06 6.21
N GLU A 139 -19.99 0.04 7.35
CA GLU A 139 -20.71 1.19 7.90
C GLU A 139 -19.76 2.39 8.07
N SER A 140 -20.19 3.58 7.64
CA SER A 140 -19.37 4.81 7.63
C SER A 140 -18.76 5.14 9.00
N SER A 141 -19.49 4.89 10.09
CA SER A 141 -19.00 5.08 11.47
C SER A 141 -17.77 4.23 11.79
N LYS A 142 -17.70 3.01 11.26
CA LYS A 142 -16.59 2.08 11.42
C LYS A 142 -15.39 2.53 10.56
N ILE A 143 -15.67 2.97 9.33
CA ILE A 143 -14.63 3.49 8.43
C ILE A 143 -13.97 4.74 9.03
N VAL A 144 -14.75 5.68 9.57
CA VAL A 144 -14.21 6.88 10.24
C VAL A 144 -13.28 6.50 11.39
N LYS A 145 -13.64 5.51 12.20
CA LYS A 145 -12.79 5.01 13.31
C LYS A 145 -11.47 4.42 12.78
N VAL A 146 -11.51 3.60 11.72
CA VAL A 146 -10.31 3.03 11.10
C VAL A 146 -9.39 4.14 10.59
N LEU A 147 -9.94 5.10 9.84
CA LEU A 147 -9.17 6.24 9.32
C LEU A 147 -8.56 7.08 10.45
N SER A 148 -9.32 7.32 11.53
CA SER A 148 -8.79 8.04 12.70
C SER A 148 -7.63 7.31 13.37
N LEU A 149 -7.68 5.98 13.47
CA LEU A 149 -6.59 5.16 14.00
C LEU A 149 -5.36 5.21 13.09
N LEU A 150 -5.54 5.13 11.77
CA LEU A 150 -4.44 5.24 10.81
C LEU A 150 -3.74 6.60 10.90
N CYS A 151 -4.48 7.68 11.07
CA CYS A 151 -3.91 9.02 11.25
C CYS A 151 -3.15 9.19 12.58
N ALA A 152 -3.46 8.39 13.60
CA ALA A 152 -2.77 8.45 14.89
C ALA A 152 -1.41 7.74 14.88
N ILE A 153 -1.20 6.75 14.01
CA ILE A 153 0.06 5.98 13.95
C ILE A 153 1.29 6.85 13.69
N PRO A 154 1.30 7.79 12.70
CA PRO A 154 2.46 8.63 12.45
C PRO A 154 2.87 9.53 13.62
N GLN A 155 1.93 9.90 14.50
CA GLN A 155 2.21 10.72 15.68
C GLN A 155 3.07 10.00 16.72
N HIS A 156 3.05 8.65 16.74
CA HIS A 156 3.84 7.84 17.64
C HIS A 156 5.27 7.59 17.11
N VAL A 157 5.44 7.61 15.77
CA VAL A 157 6.76 7.44 15.13
C VAL A 157 7.60 8.71 15.22
N ALA A 158 6.99 9.89 15.23
CA ALA A 158 7.70 11.17 15.33
C ALA A 158 8.37 11.43 16.71
N HIS A 159 8.20 10.53 17.67
CA HIS A 159 8.79 10.61 19.02
C HIS A 159 9.94 9.60 19.25
N LEU A 160 10.36 8.86 18.20
CA LEU A 160 11.53 7.97 18.22
C LEU A 160 12.74 8.65 17.59
#